data_66ccfd85a37f11ebcef18f23be2edcff
#
_entry.id   66ccfd85a37f11ebcef18f23be2edcff
#
_cell.length_a   1.000
_cell.length_b   1.000
_cell.length_c   1.000
_cell.angle_alpha   90.00
_cell.angle_beta   90.00
_cell.angle_gamma   90.00
#
_symmetry.space_group_name_H-M   'P 1'
#
loop_
_entity.id
_entity.type
_entity.pdbx_description
1 polymer ?
#
loop_
_entity_poly.entity_id
_entity_poly.type
_entity_poly.pdbx_seq_one_letter_code
_entity_poly.pdbx_strand_id
1 'polypeptide(L)'
;MMKIGALLPRSTFQPLLHHNFQQGMQAYLQYRQVPAELITAHIGFGTEPEKVLAEAEKMLLEQQVDVLVLYADQDAVQNIASLARSLNRLVLLVHNGAKYPYNWEPHPVVLSHTLNNTIQCRLTGQYAAGLLKDAAVCTSFYDGGYSHCHALTQSYMDNGGNIAYNFVSQYKVQEFNSTPLHDFLKANTHVQALLSLFNGDLAHCFLQQLQQQDIAKDLQVFASPMLLDETLPAVYGELRLPFRISGYVPWTSSIDNNANRLLKTQFLHSTGREANLAGMHGWDTALILEHIFNTADQHRFRAKDILAGLDGITFDSPRGPLRMDTATHHMLAPAWLVQANEVLEQEVTGRVDDTAKTWQEILNDKTIATATGWINTYLCA
;
A
#
# COMPACT_ATOMS: atom_id res chain seq x y z
N MET A 1 5.25 28.14 -12.26
CA MET A 1 4.61 27.45 -11.13
C MET A 1 3.87 26.26 -11.69
N MET A 2 4.18 25.03 -11.25
CA MET A 2 3.52 23.81 -11.73
C MET A 2 2.14 23.68 -11.09
N LYS A 3 1.14 23.30 -11.88
CA LYS A 3 -0.20 22.97 -11.38
C LYS A 3 -0.34 21.46 -11.20
N ILE A 4 -0.57 21.01 -9.99
CA ILE A 4 -0.76 19.60 -9.62
C ILE A 4 -2.23 19.38 -9.33
N GLY A 5 -2.90 18.53 -10.11
CA GLY A 5 -4.25 18.04 -9.79
C GLY A 5 -4.14 16.76 -8.96
N ALA A 6 -4.91 16.63 -7.88
CA ALA A 6 -4.95 15.41 -7.10
C ALA A 6 -6.40 14.94 -6.94
N LEU A 7 -6.68 13.78 -7.52
CA LEU A 7 -7.94 13.06 -7.37
C LEU A 7 -7.83 12.05 -6.24
N LEU A 8 -8.54 12.31 -5.15
CA LEU A 8 -8.39 11.59 -3.89
C LEU A 8 -9.65 10.80 -3.54
N PRO A 9 -9.51 9.51 -3.15
CA PRO A 9 -10.65 8.69 -2.78
C PRO A 9 -11.05 8.89 -1.32
N ARG A 10 -12.27 8.46 -1.00
CA ARG A 10 -12.66 8.12 0.37
C ARG A 10 -12.42 6.64 0.62
N SER A 11 -12.24 6.27 1.89
CA SER A 11 -12.14 4.88 2.31
C SER A 11 -12.85 4.72 3.65
N THR A 12 -13.62 3.65 3.80
CA THR A 12 -14.20 3.24 5.08
C THR A 12 -13.17 2.50 5.94
N PHE A 13 -12.25 1.77 5.30
CA PHE A 13 -11.18 1.04 5.98
C PHE A 13 -10.09 1.96 6.52
N GLN A 14 -9.83 3.07 5.82
CA GLN A 14 -8.85 4.09 6.18
C GLN A 14 -9.48 5.49 6.09
N PRO A 15 -10.33 5.89 7.05
CA PRO A 15 -11.14 7.11 6.94
C PRO A 15 -10.33 8.41 6.72
N LEU A 16 -9.10 8.44 7.20
CA LEU A 16 -8.19 9.59 7.07
C LEU A 16 -7.22 9.49 5.87
N LEU A 17 -7.35 8.49 5.00
CA LEU A 17 -6.42 8.23 3.91
C LEU A 17 -6.14 9.47 3.06
N HIS A 18 -7.18 10.06 2.47
CA HIS A 18 -7.05 11.21 1.57
C HIS A 18 -6.45 12.43 2.28
N HIS A 19 -6.86 12.66 3.52
CA HIS A 19 -6.39 13.78 4.33
C HIS A 19 -4.90 13.63 4.68
N ASN A 20 -4.50 12.46 5.18
CA ASN A 20 -3.12 12.18 5.53
C ASN A 20 -2.20 12.22 4.29
N PHE A 21 -2.66 11.66 3.17
CA PHE A 21 -1.92 11.68 1.91
C PHE A 21 -1.69 13.12 1.42
N GLN A 22 -2.77 13.93 1.39
CA GLN A 22 -2.67 15.35 1.01
C GLN A 22 -1.72 16.11 1.94
N GLN A 23 -1.80 15.89 3.24
CA GLN A 23 -0.92 16.54 4.21
C GLN A 23 0.55 16.13 4.02
N GLY A 24 0.82 14.87 3.68
CA GLY A 24 2.17 14.42 3.34
C GLY A 24 2.74 15.16 2.14
N MET A 25 1.95 15.30 1.07
CA MET A 25 2.34 16.11 -0.09
C MET A 25 2.62 17.57 0.29
N GLN A 26 1.71 18.18 1.02
CA GLN A 26 1.83 19.59 1.43
C GLN A 26 3.05 19.83 2.32
N ALA A 27 3.31 18.94 3.29
CA ALA A 27 4.45 19.03 4.18
C ALA A 27 5.78 19.03 3.40
N TYR A 28 5.90 18.14 2.40
CA TYR A 28 7.08 18.10 1.53
C TYR A 28 7.22 19.37 0.69
N LEU A 29 6.17 19.74 -0.04
CA LEU A 29 6.19 20.91 -0.95
C LEU A 29 6.53 22.18 -0.20
N GLN A 30 5.98 22.37 1.00
CA GLN A 30 6.29 23.52 1.88
C GLN A 30 7.73 23.49 2.38
N TYR A 31 8.20 22.34 2.87
CA TYR A 31 9.58 22.19 3.34
C TYR A 31 10.60 22.51 2.24
N ARG A 32 10.36 22.00 1.02
CA ARG A 32 11.24 22.18 -0.14
C ARG A 32 11.01 23.53 -0.85
N GLN A 33 10.00 24.31 -0.44
CA GLN A 33 9.61 25.56 -1.10
C GLN A 33 9.37 25.38 -2.61
N VAL A 34 8.78 24.24 -2.99
CA VAL A 34 8.48 23.96 -4.40
C VAL A 34 7.37 24.91 -4.87
N PRO A 35 7.57 25.69 -5.93
CA PRO A 35 6.58 26.64 -6.43
C PRO A 35 5.48 25.90 -7.21
N ALA A 36 4.62 25.17 -6.51
CA ALA A 36 3.53 24.37 -7.06
C ALA A 36 2.17 24.83 -6.51
N GLU A 37 1.13 24.75 -7.33
CA GLU A 37 -0.27 24.88 -6.95
C GLU A 37 -0.90 23.49 -6.87
N LEU A 38 -1.41 23.10 -5.70
CA LEU A 38 -2.09 21.83 -5.48
C LEU A 38 -3.61 22.02 -5.52
N ILE A 39 -4.27 21.46 -6.51
CA ILE A 39 -5.71 21.46 -6.70
C ILE A 39 -6.24 20.08 -6.40
N THR A 40 -7.18 19.94 -5.46
CA THR A 40 -7.69 18.64 -5.03
C THR A 40 -9.17 18.49 -5.37
N ALA A 41 -9.58 17.27 -5.76
CA ALA A 41 -10.99 16.88 -5.87
C ALA A 41 -11.20 15.44 -5.38
N HIS A 42 -12.44 15.13 -4.99
CA HIS A 42 -12.80 13.81 -4.47
C HIS A 42 -13.52 12.97 -5.52
N ILE A 43 -13.08 11.73 -5.66
CA ILE A 43 -13.67 10.73 -6.58
C ILE A 43 -14.58 9.73 -5.86
N GLY A 44 -15.12 10.08 -4.70
CA GLY A 44 -15.88 9.14 -3.88
C GLY A 44 -15.01 7.98 -3.43
N PHE A 45 -15.47 6.75 -3.55
CA PHE A 45 -14.65 5.54 -3.32
C PHE A 45 -13.84 5.13 -4.57
N GLY A 46 -13.88 5.89 -5.65
CA GLY A 46 -13.23 5.55 -6.91
C GLY A 46 -13.85 4.35 -7.66
N THR A 47 -15.00 3.87 -7.22
CA THR A 47 -15.69 2.69 -7.79
C THR A 47 -16.55 3.01 -9.01
N GLU A 48 -16.71 4.29 -9.34
CA GLU A 48 -17.51 4.79 -10.46
C GLU A 48 -16.56 5.32 -11.56
N PRO A 49 -16.17 4.50 -12.57
CA PRO A 49 -15.18 4.90 -13.57
C PRO A 49 -15.53 6.18 -14.32
N GLU A 50 -16.83 6.37 -14.62
CA GLU A 50 -17.33 7.58 -15.31
C GLU A 50 -17.11 8.85 -14.48
N LYS A 51 -17.33 8.77 -13.17
CA LYS A 51 -17.11 9.90 -12.26
C LYS A 51 -15.61 10.21 -12.11
N VAL A 52 -14.77 9.17 -12.01
CA VAL A 52 -13.32 9.35 -11.97
C VAL A 52 -12.83 10.01 -13.25
N LEU A 53 -13.33 9.58 -14.41
CA LEU A 53 -12.99 10.16 -15.70
C LEU A 53 -13.46 11.62 -15.79
N ALA A 54 -14.70 11.92 -15.41
CA ALA A 54 -15.25 13.29 -15.46
C ALA A 54 -14.42 14.28 -14.60
N GLU A 55 -14.03 13.86 -13.38
CA GLU A 55 -13.17 14.71 -12.54
C GLU A 55 -11.75 14.84 -13.11
N ALA A 56 -11.21 13.79 -13.76
CA ALA A 56 -9.93 13.88 -14.46
C ALA A 56 -10.00 14.83 -15.67
N GLU A 57 -11.06 14.75 -16.48
CA GLU A 57 -11.31 15.67 -17.59
C GLU A 57 -11.37 17.12 -17.12
N LYS A 58 -12.09 17.40 -16.04
CA LYS A 58 -12.17 18.74 -15.45
C LYS A 58 -10.78 19.25 -15.02
N MET A 59 -9.98 18.42 -14.35
CA MET A 59 -8.61 18.77 -13.95
C MET A 59 -7.73 19.05 -15.17
N LEU A 60 -7.78 18.19 -16.18
CA LEU A 60 -6.88 18.27 -17.34
C LEU A 60 -7.32 19.35 -18.34
N LEU A 61 -8.62 19.51 -18.61
CA LEU A 61 -9.13 20.41 -19.66
C LEU A 61 -9.46 21.80 -19.13
N GLU A 62 -10.18 21.91 -18.00
CA GLU A 62 -10.65 23.18 -17.47
C GLU A 62 -9.59 23.82 -16.57
N GLN A 63 -9.02 23.07 -15.63
CA GLN A 63 -8.03 23.59 -14.67
C GLN A 63 -6.61 23.57 -15.24
N GLN A 64 -6.41 22.82 -16.33
CA GLN A 64 -5.14 22.74 -17.07
C GLN A 64 -3.96 22.34 -16.19
N VAL A 65 -4.15 21.32 -15.34
CA VAL A 65 -3.05 20.81 -14.50
C VAL A 65 -1.93 20.21 -15.36
N ASP A 66 -0.70 20.35 -14.91
CA ASP A 66 0.49 19.83 -15.60
C ASP A 66 0.69 18.35 -15.28
N VAL A 67 0.42 17.94 -14.03
CA VAL A 67 0.47 16.56 -13.57
C VAL A 67 -0.83 16.25 -12.83
N LEU A 68 -1.38 15.08 -13.14
CA LEU A 68 -2.54 14.52 -12.45
C LEU A 68 -2.08 13.40 -11.51
N VAL A 69 -2.20 13.59 -10.21
CA VAL A 69 -2.08 12.53 -9.20
C VAL A 69 -3.45 11.87 -9.08
N LEU A 70 -3.51 10.60 -9.46
CA LEU A 70 -4.73 9.79 -9.41
C LEU A 70 -4.57 8.72 -8.33
N TYR A 71 -5.24 8.88 -7.19
CA TYR A 71 -5.26 7.84 -6.17
C TYR A 71 -6.41 6.88 -6.43
N ALA A 72 -6.15 5.85 -7.20
CA ALA A 72 -7.10 4.80 -7.59
C ALA A 72 -6.35 3.55 -8.04
N ASP A 73 -7.03 2.42 -8.19
CA ASP A 73 -6.44 1.22 -8.78
C ASP A 73 -6.15 1.39 -10.28
N GLN A 74 -5.26 0.54 -10.80
CA GLN A 74 -4.78 0.61 -12.18
C GLN A 74 -5.90 0.58 -13.25
N ASP A 75 -7.04 -0.04 -12.95
CA ASP A 75 -8.15 -0.15 -13.90
C ASP A 75 -8.75 1.22 -14.26
N ALA A 76 -8.63 2.20 -13.36
CA ALA A 76 -9.14 3.55 -13.57
C ALA A 76 -8.30 4.38 -14.56
N VAL A 77 -7.07 3.95 -14.86
CA VAL A 77 -6.10 4.79 -15.57
C VAL A 77 -6.23 4.76 -17.09
N GLN A 78 -6.77 3.70 -17.70
CA GLN A 78 -6.70 3.48 -19.15
C GLN A 78 -7.29 4.64 -19.98
N ASN A 79 -8.52 5.07 -19.67
CA ASN A 79 -9.17 6.17 -20.39
C ASN A 79 -8.50 7.52 -20.09
N ILE A 80 -8.08 7.73 -18.86
CA ILE A 80 -7.40 8.96 -18.40
C ILE A 80 -6.04 9.09 -19.05
N ALA A 81 -5.29 7.99 -19.19
CA ALA A 81 -3.96 7.99 -19.81
C ALA A 81 -3.99 8.41 -21.27
N SER A 82 -5.02 7.98 -22.02
CA SER A 82 -5.19 8.38 -23.43
C SER A 82 -5.45 9.89 -23.56
N LEU A 83 -6.28 10.46 -22.70
CA LEU A 83 -6.54 11.89 -22.64
C LEU A 83 -5.28 12.66 -22.22
N ALA A 84 -4.62 12.25 -21.14
CA ALA A 84 -3.41 12.89 -20.63
C ALA A 84 -2.29 12.89 -21.70
N ARG A 85 -2.15 11.79 -22.46
CA ARG A 85 -1.20 11.71 -23.58
C ARG A 85 -1.52 12.74 -24.67
N SER A 86 -2.79 12.88 -25.07
CA SER A 86 -3.20 13.83 -26.11
C SER A 86 -2.95 15.29 -25.70
N LEU A 87 -3.04 15.57 -24.40
CA LEU A 87 -2.79 16.89 -23.80
C LEU A 87 -1.33 17.09 -23.39
N ASN A 88 -0.46 16.09 -23.57
CA ASN A 88 0.93 16.11 -23.10
C ASN A 88 1.03 16.35 -21.58
N ARG A 89 0.26 15.61 -20.79
CA ARG A 89 0.23 15.69 -19.32
C ARG A 89 0.70 14.37 -18.72
N LEU A 90 1.27 14.41 -17.52
CA LEU A 90 1.66 13.21 -16.77
C LEU A 90 0.52 12.78 -15.84
N VAL A 91 0.39 11.48 -15.67
CA VAL A 91 -0.44 10.86 -14.64
C VAL A 91 0.47 10.12 -13.68
N LEU A 92 0.40 10.47 -12.41
CA LEU A 92 1.01 9.73 -11.32
C LEU A 92 -0.09 8.90 -10.66
N LEU A 93 -0.14 7.62 -11.01
CA LEU A 93 -1.09 6.65 -10.46
C LEU A 93 -0.60 6.20 -9.09
N VAL A 94 -1.43 6.38 -8.07
CA VAL A 94 -1.10 6.07 -6.68
C VAL A 94 -2.09 5.06 -6.12
N HIS A 95 -1.59 3.99 -5.49
CA HIS A 95 -2.43 3.00 -4.79
C HIS A 95 -1.61 2.09 -3.86
N ASN A 96 -2.29 1.21 -3.11
CA ASN A 96 -1.65 0.33 -2.14
C ASN A 96 -0.84 -0.82 -2.77
N GLY A 97 -1.06 -1.14 -4.05
CA GLY A 97 -0.39 -2.26 -4.71
C GLY A 97 -0.83 -3.63 -4.18
N ALA A 98 -2.11 -3.75 -3.78
CA ALA A 98 -2.67 -5.01 -3.29
C ALA A 98 -3.30 -5.88 -4.39
N LYS A 99 -3.25 -5.42 -5.64
CA LYS A 99 -3.58 -6.18 -6.84
C LYS A 99 -2.32 -6.44 -7.66
N TYR A 100 -2.30 -7.57 -8.35
CA TYR A 100 -1.28 -7.83 -9.38
C TYR A 100 -1.57 -6.92 -10.59
N PRO A 101 -0.53 -6.40 -11.24
CA PRO A 101 -0.68 -5.58 -12.43
C PRO A 101 -0.95 -6.47 -13.67
N TYR A 102 -2.03 -7.23 -13.61
CA TYR A 102 -2.41 -8.15 -14.66
C TYR A 102 -2.75 -7.40 -15.95
N ASN A 103 -2.17 -7.84 -17.09
CA ASN A 103 -2.28 -7.16 -18.37
C ASN A 103 -1.85 -5.68 -18.34
N TRP A 104 -1.00 -5.30 -17.38
CA TRP A 104 -0.46 -3.95 -17.36
C TRP A 104 0.53 -3.75 -18.49
N GLU A 105 0.23 -2.80 -19.34
CA GLU A 105 1.17 -2.29 -20.34
C GLU A 105 1.62 -0.88 -19.91
N PRO A 106 2.94 -0.62 -19.88
CA PRO A 106 3.44 0.69 -19.48
C PRO A 106 2.96 1.76 -20.46
N HIS A 107 2.27 2.75 -19.93
CA HIS A 107 1.80 3.87 -20.75
C HIS A 107 2.83 5.00 -20.73
N PRO A 108 3.14 5.65 -21.88
CA PRO A 108 4.25 6.60 -22.00
C PRO A 108 4.11 7.89 -21.20
N VAL A 109 2.96 8.13 -20.56
CA VAL A 109 2.72 9.29 -19.68
C VAL A 109 2.17 8.89 -18.31
N VAL A 110 2.27 7.62 -17.93
CA VAL A 110 1.82 7.14 -16.61
C VAL A 110 2.99 6.57 -15.83
N LEU A 111 3.19 7.09 -14.62
CA LEU A 111 4.07 6.54 -13.61
C LEU A 111 3.19 5.93 -12.50
N SER A 112 3.44 4.68 -12.17
CA SER A 112 2.73 3.99 -11.07
C SER A 112 3.56 4.07 -9.79
N HIS A 113 3.04 4.77 -8.79
CA HIS A 113 3.66 4.93 -7.48
C HIS A 113 2.83 4.21 -6.42
N THR A 114 3.27 3.02 -6.02
CA THR A 114 2.52 2.13 -5.15
C THR A 114 3.25 1.81 -3.85
N LEU A 115 2.50 1.33 -2.87
CA LEU A 115 3.08 0.74 -1.65
C LEU A 115 3.56 -0.70 -1.88
N ASN A 116 3.24 -1.31 -3.03
CA ASN A 116 3.67 -2.67 -3.42
C ASN A 116 3.27 -3.77 -2.42
N ASN A 117 2.04 -3.71 -1.85
CA ASN A 117 1.59 -4.66 -0.82
C ASN A 117 1.67 -6.13 -1.26
N THR A 118 1.57 -6.43 -2.56
CA THR A 118 1.77 -7.79 -3.10
C THR A 118 3.21 -8.28 -2.92
N ILE A 119 4.20 -7.40 -3.05
CA ILE A 119 5.61 -7.72 -2.80
C ILE A 119 5.82 -8.09 -1.33
N GLN A 120 5.34 -7.24 -0.40
CA GLN A 120 5.48 -7.48 1.02
C GLN A 120 4.78 -8.77 1.45
N CYS A 121 3.57 -9.04 0.93
CA CYS A 121 2.84 -10.27 1.22
C CYS A 121 3.59 -11.51 0.70
N ARG A 122 4.16 -11.45 -0.51
CA ARG A 122 4.96 -12.55 -1.06
C ARG A 122 6.20 -12.84 -0.20
N LEU A 123 6.93 -11.79 0.21
CA LEU A 123 8.08 -11.92 1.09
C LEU A 123 7.68 -12.43 2.49
N THR A 124 6.53 -12.00 3.02
CA THR A 124 6.00 -12.49 4.31
C THR A 124 5.68 -13.98 4.23
N GLY A 125 5.07 -14.45 3.13
CA GLY A 125 4.80 -15.88 2.93
C GLY A 125 6.07 -16.73 2.90
N GLN A 126 7.10 -16.27 2.18
CA GLN A 126 8.41 -16.92 2.15
C GLN A 126 9.06 -16.95 3.54
N TYR A 127 9.03 -15.85 4.27
CA TYR A 127 9.57 -15.77 5.63
C TYR A 127 8.86 -16.71 6.59
N ALA A 128 7.53 -16.74 6.56
CA ALA A 128 6.72 -17.60 7.42
C ALA A 128 7.00 -19.08 7.18
N ALA A 129 7.10 -19.51 5.92
CA ALA A 129 7.40 -20.91 5.55
C ALA A 129 8.80 -21.37 6.01
N GLY A 130 9.74 -20.44 6.13
CA GLY A 130 11.06 -20.70 6.70
C GLY A 130 11.05 -20.99 8.21
N LEU A 131 10.01 -20.55 8.92
CA LEU A 131 9.90 -20.70 10.37
C LEU A 131 8.93 -21.81 10.78
N LEU A 132 7.74 -21.87 10.20
CA LEU A 132 6.67 -22.78 10.57
C LEU A 132 6.05 -23.41 9.32
N LYS A 133 5.72 -24.70 9.41
CA LYS A 133 5.28 -25.50 8.24
C LYS A 133 3.78 -25.59 8.09
N ASP A 134 3.03 -25.57 9.18
CA ASP A 134 1.57 -25.67 9.15
C ASP A 134 0.95 -24.36 9.59
N ALA A 135 0.08 -23.81 8.75
CA ALA A 135 -0.57 -22.54 8.99
C ALA A 135 -2.08 -22.55 8.79
N ALA A 136 -2.79 -21.68 9.49
CA ALA A 136 -4.13 -21.26 9.13
C ALA A 136 -4.08 -19.91 8.41
N VAL A 137 -4.79 -19.78 7.30
CA VAL A 137 -5.04 -18.48 6.65
C VAL A 137 -6.22 -17.81 7.33
N CYS A 138 -6.04 -16.55 7.70
CA CYS A 138 -7.05 -15.76 8.40
C CYS A 138 -7.33 -14.47 7.62
N THR A 139 -8.53 -14.35 7.08
CA THR A 139 -8.90 -13.23 6.21
C THR A 139 -10.37 -12.87 6.40
N SER A 140 -10.74 -11.66 6.02
CA SER A 140 -12.13 -11.29 5.81
C SER A 140 -12.59 -11.67 4.40
N PHE A 141 -13.90 -11.61 4.17
CA PHE A 141 -14.46 -11.75 2.83
C PHE A 141 -13.85 -10.74 1.85
N TYR A 142 -13.57 -9.52 2.31
CA TYR A 142 -12.92 -8.50 1.49
C TYR A 142 -11.45 -8.78 1.25
N ASP A 143 -10.68 -9.01 2.31
CA ASP A 143 -9.24 -9.17 2.21
C ASP A 143 -8.85 -10.38 1.38
N GLY A 144 -9.62 -11.48 1.49
CA GLY A 144 -9.44 -12.69 0.69
C GLY A 144 -9.66 -12.50 -0.82
N GLY A 145 -10.36 -11.45 -1.23
CA GLY A 145 -10.63 -11.12 -2.63
C GLY A 145 -9.50 -10.35 -3.34
N TYR A 146 -8.43 -9.98 -2.64
CA TYR A 146 -7.31 -9.22 -3.23
C TYR A 146 -6.11 -10.10 -3.57
N SER A 147 -5.32 -9.68 -4.56
CA SER A 147 -4.15 -10.43 -5.03
C SER A 147 -3.07 -10.62 -3.97
N HIS A 148 -2.99 -9.74 -2.98
CA HIS A 148 -2.03 -9.87 -1.89
C HIS A 148 -2.32 -11.09 -1.00
N CYS A 149 -3.58 -11.55 -0.91
CA CYS A 149 -3.92 -12.82 -0.26
C CYS A 149 -3.27 -13.99 -1.00
N HIS A 150 -3.43 -14.05 -2.33
CA HIS A 150 -2.75 -15.05 -3.16
C HIS A 150 -1.22 -14.94 -3.02
N ALA A 151 -0.67 -13.73 -3.09
CA ALA A 151 0.77 -13.51 -2.95
C ALA A 151 1.34 -14.11 -1.65
N LEU A 152 0.64 -13.92 -0.53
CA LEU A 152 1.03 -14.45 0.78
C LEU A 152 0.94 -15.98 0.81
N THR A 153 -0.22 -16.52 0.45
CA THR A 153 -0.51 -17.96 0.59
C THR A 153 0.25 -18.80 -0.42
N GLN A 154 0.33 -18.37 -1.68
CA GLN A 154 1.07 -19.08 -2.72
C GLN A 154 2.57 -19.09 -2.41
N SER A 155 3.13 -17.95 -2.02
CA SER A 155 4.54 -17.89 -1.64
C SER A 155 4.86 -18.77 -0.42
N TYR A 156 3.95 -18.84 0.56
CA TYR A 156 4.10 -19.76 1.69
C TYR A 156 4.16 -21.23 1.22
N MET A 157 3.23 -21.65 0.35
CA MET A 157 3.20 -23.02 -0.19
C MET A 157 4.39 -23.33 -1.08
N ASP A 158 4.81 -22.41 -1.96
CA ASP A 158 5.97 -22.58 -2.85
C ASP A 158 7.27 -22.77 -2.07
N ASN A 159 7.34 -22.29 -0.83
CA ASN A 159 8.47 -22.46 0.07
C ASN A 159 8.28 -23.61 1.09
N GLY A 160 7.35 -24.52 0.81
CA GLY A 160 7.15 -25.77 1.54
C GLY A 160 6.26 -25.64 2.79
N GLY A 161 5.49 -24.57 2.90
CA GLY A 161 4.43 -24.44 3.89
C GLY A 161 3.19 -25.23 3.48
N ASN A 162 2.38 -25.58 4.47
CA ASN A 162 1.11 -26.28 4.31
C ASN A 162 -0.03 -25.46 4.94
N ILE A 163 -1.10 -25.20 4.18
CA ILE A 163 -2.29 -24.51 4.68
C ILE A 163 -3.26 -25.56 5.20
N ALA A 164 -3.35 -25.69 6.52
CA ALA A 164 -4.20 -26.64 7.22
C ALA A 164 -5.64 -26.16 7.39
N TYR A 165 -5.87 -24.85 7.36
CA TYR A 165 -7.20 -24.25 7.55
C TYR A 165 -7.33 -22.89 6.89
N ASN A 166 -8.54 -22.58 6.41
CA ASN A 166 -8.91 -21.28 5.90
C ASN A 166 -10.04 -20.70 6.76
N PHE A 167 -9.73 -19.67 7.51
CA PHE A 167 -10.70 -18.88 8.25
C PHE A 167 -11.04 -17.61 7.46
N VAL A 168 -12.30 -17.50 7.05
CA VAL A 168 -12.84 -16.32 6.36
C VAL A 168 -13.94 -15.72 7.22
N SER A 169 -13.73 -14.53 7.78
CA SER A 169 -14.74 -13.84 8.55
C SER A 169 -15.78 -13.18 7.64
N GLN A 170 -16.94 -12.88 8.21
CA GLN A 170 -17.89 -11.96 7.61
C GLN A 170 -17.27 -10.55 7.47
N TYR A 171 -17.86 -9.74 6.60
CA TYR A 171 -17.34 -8.39 6.31
C TYR A 171 -17.85 -7.30 7.26
N LYS A 172 -18.81 -7.63 8.15
CA LYS A 172 -19.34 -6.71 9.15
C LYS A 172 -18.76 -7.01 10.52
N VAL A 173 -18.34 -5.98 11.23
CA VAL A 173 -17.81 -6.07 12.61
C VAL A 173 -18.78 -6.79 13.54
N GLN A 174 -20.08 -6.48 13.44
CA GLN A 174 -21.13 -7.07 14.29
C GLN A 174 -21.32 -8.57 14.06
N GLU A 175 -20.89 -9.08 12.92
CA GLU A 175 -21.00 -10.50 12.53
C GLU A 175 -19.66 -11.23 12.71
N PHE A 176 -18.60 -10.53 13.15
CA PHE A 176 -17.28 -11.10 13.29
C PHE A 176 -17.26 -12.14 14.41
N ASN A 177 -16.83 -13.37 14.07
CA ASN A 177 -16.77 -14.49 15.02
C ASN A 177 -15.57 -15.38 14.72
N SER A 178 -14.58 -15.38 15.60
CA SER A 178 -13.37 -16.21 15.48
C SER A 178 -13.50 -17.61 16.12
N THR A 179 -14.66 -17.97 16.67
CA THR A 179 -14.87 -19.29 17.31
C THR A 179 -14.46 -20.46 16.42
N PRO A 180 -14.79 -20.51 15.11
CA PRO A 180 -14.37 -21.62 14.25
C PRO A 180 -12.85 -21.75 14.13
N LEU A 181 -12.11 -20.63 14.07
CA LEU A 181 -10.65 -20.64 14.08
C LEU A 181 -10.13 -21.18 15.43
N HIS A 182 -10.68 -20.72 16.51
CA HIS A 182 -10.31 -21.14 17.86
C HIS A 182 -10.50 -22.66 18.06
N ASP A 183 -11.68 -23.19 17.69
CA ASP A 183 -11.98 -24.62 17.81
C ASP A 183 -11.04 -25.45 16.95
N PHE A 184 -10.73 -24.98 15.74
CA PHE A 184 -9.74 -25.64 14.87
C PHE A 184 -8.36 -25.67 15.54
N LEU A 185 -7.85 -24.56 16.05
CA LEU A 185 -6.51 -24.47 16.66
C LEU A 185 -6.41 -25.30 17.95
N LYS A 186 -7.47 -25.39 18.74
CA LYS A 186 -7.52 -26.28 19.91
C LYS A 186 -7.40 -27.76 19.54
N ALA A 187 -8.04 -28.17 18.44
CA ALA A 187 -8.00 -29.54 17.96
C ALA A 187 -6.69 -29.87 17.21
N ASN A 188 -5.95 -28.85 16.73
CA ASN A 188 -4.77 -28.99 15.87
C ASN A 188 -3.59 -28.17 16.43
N THR A 189 -3.09 -28.56 17.61
CA THR A 189 -2.06 -27.81 18.36
C THR A 189 -0.69 -27.71 17.63
N HIS A 190 -0.48 -28.50 16.60
CA HIS A 190 0.70 -28.40 15.72
C HIS A 190 0.65 -27.20 14.78
N VAL A 191 -0.54 -26.61 14.54
CA VAL A 191 -0.71 -25.42 13.72
C VAL A 191 -0.47 -24.19 14.59
N GLN A 192 0.72 -23.58 14.43
CA GLN A 192 1.17 -22.44 15.23
C GLN A 192 1.33 -21.15 14.41
N ALA A 193 1.19 -21.22 13.09
CA ALA A 193 1.26 -20.06 12.20
C ALA A 193 -0.13 -19.57 11.79
N LEU A 194 -0.35 -18.27 11.87
CA LEU A 194 -1.51 -17.60 11.27
C LEU A 194 -1.03 -16.66 10.16
N LEU A 195 -1.47 -16.90 8.93
CA LEU A 195 -1.25 -15.99 7.79
C LEU A 195 -2.44 -15.03 7.73
N SER A 196 -2.26 -13.80 8.20
CA SER A 196 -3.38 -12.89 8.49
C SER A 196 -3.42 -11.67 7.56
N LEU A 197 -4.60 -11.43 7.00
CA LEU A 197 -4.86 -10.38 5.99
C LEU A 197 -6.08 -9.53 6.33
N PHE A 198 -6.25 -9.15 7.56
CA PHE A 198 -7.30 -8.22 7.95
C PHE A 198 -6.85 -6.77 7.82
N ASN A 199 -7.80 -5.87 7.63
CA ASN A 199 -7.55 -4.43 7.64
C ASN A 199 -8.64 -3.68 8.44
N GLY A 200 -8.36 -2.43 8.81
CA GLY A 200 -9.30 -1.51 9.44
C GLY A 200 -9.93 -2.05 10.72
N ASP A 201 -11.23 -1.90 10.85
CA ASP A 201 -12.02 -2.33 11.99
C ASP A 201 -12.04 -3.86 12.18
N LEU A 202 -12.02 -4.63 11.08
CA LEU A 202 -11.92 -6.09 11.14
C LEU A 202 -10.55 -6.56 11.62
N ALA A 203 -9.47 -5.83 11.33
CA ALA A 203 -8.15 -6.10 11.90
C ALA A 203 -8.17 -5.95 13.41
N HIS A 204 -8.76 -4.86 13.92
CA HIS A 204 -8.93 -4.65 15.35
C HIS A 204 -9.78 -5.76 16.01
N CYS A 205 -10.93 -6.11 15.42
CA CYS A 205 -11.78 -7.20 15.92
C CYS A 205 -11.04 -8.54 15.96
N PHE A 206 -10.30 -8.87 14.92
CA PHE A 206 -9.51 -10.10 14.85
C PHE A 206 -8.48 -10.17 15.98
N LEU A 207 -7.68 -9.13 16.14
CA LEU A 207 -6.65 -9.07 17.17
C LEU A 207 -7.26 -9.09 18.57
N GLN A 208 -8.37 -8.37 18.79
CA GLN A 208 -9.07 -8.35 20.08
C GLN A 208 -9.64 -9.73 20.45
N GLN A 209 -10.29 -10.42 19.52
CA GLN A 209 -10.82 -11.76 19.81
C GLN A 209 -9.71 -12.78 19.98
N LEU A 210 -8.62 -12.67 19.21
CA LEU A 210 -7.47 -13.55 19.36
C LEU A 210 -6.76 -13.36 20.71
N GLN A 211 -6.67 -12.11 21.20
CA GLN A 211 -6.13 -11.79 22.54
C GLN A 211 -6.90 -12.44 23.68
N GLN A 212 -8.21 -12.56 23.56
CA GLN A 212 -9.10 -13.10 24.61
C GLN A 212 -9.01 -14.62 24.76
N GLN A 213 -8.20 -15.29 23.96
CA GLN A 213 -8.16 -16.76 23.89
C GLN A 213 -6.86 -17.33 24.46
N ASP A 214 -6.98 -18.37 25.30
CA ASP A 214 -5.83 -19.00 25.98
C ASP A 214 -4.79 -19.64 25.04
N ILE A 215 -5.17 -19.94 23.80
CA ILE A 215 -4.28 -20.55 22.78
C ILE A 215 -3.31 -19.55 22.13
N ALA A 216 -3.50 -18.27 22.37
CA ALA A 216 -2.75 -17.23 21.64
C ALA A 216 -1.26 -17.18 21.97
N LYS A 217 -0.82 -17.74 23.11
CA LYS A 217 0.57 -17.61 23.60
C LYS A 217 1.62 -18.27 22.72
N ASP A 218 1.26 -19.35 22.04
CA ASP A 218 2.17 -20.13 21.20
C ASP A 218 2.01 -19.79 19.71
N LEU A 219 1.11 -18.87 19.37
CA LEU A 219 0.85 -18.49 18.00
C LEU A 219 1.85 -17.46 17.50
N GLN A 220 2.22 -17.58 16.23
CA GLN A 220 2.93 -16.57 15.47
C GLN A 220 2.03 -16.07 14.34
N VAL A 221 1.78 -14.76 14.35
CA VAL A 221 0.97 -14.11 13.31
C VAL A 221 1.91 -13.51 12.27
N PHE A 222 1.77 -13.98 11.04
CA PHE A 222 2.44 -13.43 9.86
C PHE A 222 1.43 -12.59 9.09
N ALA A 223 1.65 -11.30 9.05
CA ALA A 223 0.63 -10.34 8.68
C ALA A 223 0.90 -9.63 7.36
N SER A 224 -0.18 -9.28 6.66
CA SER A 224 -0.12 -8.31 5.57
C SER A 224 0.25 -6.91 6.10
N PRO A 225 0.76 -6.00 5.25
CA PRO A 225 1.03 -4.62 5.64
C PRO A 225 -0.19 -3.89 6.23
N MET A 226 -1.40 -4.28 5.85
CA MET A 226 -2.63 -3.66 6.33
C MET A 226 -2.94 -3.99 7.79
N LEU A 227 -2.63 -5.21 8.23
CA LEU A 227 -2.77 -5.61 9.65
C LEU A 227 -1.68 -4.97 10.52
N LEU A 228 -0.54 -4.65 9.91
CA LEU A 228 0.59 -3.97 10.55
C LEU A 228 0.51 -2.43 10.42
N ASP A 229 -0.64 -1.86 10.09
CA ASP A 229 -0.80 -0.40 10.04
C ASP A 229 -0.67 0.20 11.43
N GLU A 230 0.37 1.00 11.65
CA GLU A 230 0.67 1.67 12.94
C GLU A 230 -0.44 2.63 13.41
N THR A 231 -1.40 2.97 12.54
CA THR A 231 -2.53 3.83 12.90
C THR A 231 -3.69 3.07 13.56
N LEU A 232 -3.72 1.73 13.50
CA LEU A 232 -4.81 0.92 14.07
C LEU A 232 -5.11 1.23 15.54
N PRO A 233 -4.11 1.31 16.46
CA PRO A 233 -4.39 1.62 17.86
C PRO A 233 -5.01 3.01 18.06
N ALA A 234 -4.55 4.00 17.30
CA ALA A 234 -5.05 5.38 17.41
C ALA A 234 -6.48 5.54 16.87
N VAL A 235 -6.87 4.71 15.90
CA VAL A 235 -8.21 4.80 15.26
C VAL A 235 -9.24 3.93 15.98
N TYR A 236 -8.86 2.71 16.39
CA TYR A 236 -9.80 1.70 16.89
C TYR A 236 -9.64 1.38 18.38
N GLY A 237 -8.58 1.84 19.03
CA GLY A 237 -8.27 1.62 20.44
C GLY A 237 -7.06 0.72 20.67
N GLU A 238 -6.49 0.84 21.86
CA GLU A 238 -5.30 0.10 22.26
C GLU A 238 -5.59 -1.39 22.45
N LEU A 239 -4.62 -2.21 22.08
CA LEU A 239 -4.60 -3.66 22.28
C LEU A 239 -3.33 -4.05 23.04
N ARG A 240 -3.40 -5.14 23.81
CA ARG A 240 -2.23 -5.79 24.39
C ARG A 240 -2.21 -7.26 23.96
N LEU A 241 -1.32 -7.59 23.05
CA LEU A 241 -1.28 -8.89 22.41
C LEU A 241 -0.33 -9.85 23.15
N PRO A 242 -0.75 -11.07 23.50
CA PRO A 242 0.12 -12.08 24.11
C PRO A 242 1.00 -12.83 23.11
N PHE A 243 0.98 -12.44 21.83
CA PHE A 243 1.68 -13.10 20.72
C PHE A 243 2.42 -12.07 19.88
N ARG A 244 3.34 -12.55 19.06
CA ARG A 244 4.12 -11.70 18.15
C ARG A 244 3.45 -11.63 16.77
N ILE A 245 3.50 -10.43 16.18
CA ILE A 245 3.07 -10.21 14.80
C ILE A 245 4.31 -9.80 14.00
N SER A 246 4.55 -10.50 12.89
CA SER A 246 5.67 -10.21 11.99
C SER A 246 5.19 -10.14 10.55
N GLY A 247 5.88 -9.37 9.73
CA GLY A 247 5.62 -9.31 8.29
C GLY A 247 6.47 -8.26 7.62
N TYR A 248 6.48 -8.31 6.31
CA TYR A 248 7.10 -7.24 5.53
C TYR A 248 6.12 -6.09 5.35
N VAL A 249 6.62 -4.88 5.51
CA VAL A 249 5.87 -3.62 5.31
C VAL A 249 6.60 -2.70 4.34
N PRO A 250 5.88 -1.81 3.61
CA PRO A 250 6.52 -0.84 2.74
C PRO A 250 7.23 0.27 3.52
N TRP A 251 6.77 0.55 4.72
CA TRP A 251 7.29 1.59 5.60
C TRP A 251 6.80 1.37 7.04
N THR A 252 7.60 1.82 7.99
CA THR A 252 7.30 1.97 9.42
C THR A 252 7.97 3.22 9.96
N SER A 253 7.40 3.82 10.99
CA SER A 253 7.99 4.96 11.69
C SER A 253 9.35 4.66 12.31
N SER A 254 9.65 3.38 12.54
CA SER A 254 10.90 2.87 13.14
C SER A 254 12.08 2.76 12.17
N ILE A 255 11.89 3.03 10.87
CA ILE A 255 13.00 3.04 9.91
C ILE A 255 14.00 4.13 10.28
N ASP A 256 15.25 3.70 10.51
CA ASP A 256 16.34 4.61 10.88
C ASP A 256 17.13 5.08 9.65
N ASN A 257 16.61 6.09 8.97
CA ASN A 257 17.32 6.83 7.93
C ASN A 257 17.00 8.33 8.01
N ASN A 258 17.81 9.14 7.32
CA ASN A 258 17.69 10.61 7.35
C ASN A 258 16.35 11.09 6.74
N ALA A 259 15.92 10.49 5.64
CA ALA A 259 14.69 10.88 4.96
C ALA A 259 13.46 10.60 5.83
N ASN A 260 13.44 9.48 6.58
CA ASN A 260 12.36 9.18 7.51
C ASN A 260 12.34 10.12 8.72
N ARG A 261 13.51 10.42 9.29
CA ARG A 261 13.60 11.42 10.37
C ARG A 261 13.11 12.79 9.91
N LEU A 262 13.43 13.17 8.68
CA LEU A 262 12.98 14.42 8.08
C LEU A 262 11.46 14.43 7.88
N LEU A 263 10.89 13.37 7.28
CA LEU A 263 9.44 13.20 7.15
C LEU A 263 8.75 13.39 8.51
N LYS A 264 9.18 12.64 9.53
CA LYS A 264 8.57 12.66 10.88
C LYS A 264 8.59 14.07 11.46
N THR A 265 9.72 14.77 11.36
CA THR A 265 9.86 16.14 11.87
C THR A 265 8.97 17.12 11.13
N GLN A 266 8.98 17.09 9.80
CA GLN A 266 8.24 18.06 8.99
C GLN A 266 6.73 17.79 9.01
N PHE A 267 6.33 16.51 9.02
CA PHE A 267 4.92 16.15 9.13
C PHE A 267 4.33 16.56 10.49
N LEU A 268 5.04 16.30 11.58
CA LEU A 268 4.64 16.75 12.92
C LEU A 268 4.55 18.27 13.00
N HIS A 269 5.55 18.98 12.46
CA HIS A 269 5.57 20.44 12.44
C HIS A 269 4.37 21.03 11.66
N SER A 270 4.02 20.46 10.51
CA SER A 270 2.97 20.98 9.63
C SER A 270 1.56 20.58 10.07
N THR A 271 1.39 19.45 10.74
CA THR A 271 0.07 18.85 11.02
C THR A 271 -0.26 18.74 12.51
N GLY A 272 0.75 18.83 13.39
CA GLY A 272 0.62 18.53 14.82
C GLY A 272 0.41 17.05 15.15
N ARG A 273 0.63 16.13 14.18
CA ARG A 273 0.40 14.69 14.32
C ARG A 273 1.62 13.89 13.89
N GLU A 274 1.73 12.66 14.40
CA GLU A 274 2.75 11.71 13.98
C GLU A 274 2.60 11.35 12.48
N ALA A 275 3.75 11.14 11.82
CA ALA A 275 3.76 10.64 10.45
C ALA A 275 3.14 9.24 10.39
N ASN A 276 2.46 8.94 9.30
CA ASN A 276 1.77 7.67 9.08
C ASN A 276 1.96 7.21 7.62
N LEU A 277 1.54 5.99 7.33
CA LEU A 277 1.75 5.37 6.02
C LEU A 277 1.21 6.21 4.86
N ALA A 278 -0.01 6.75 4.99
CA ALA A 278 -0.60 7.59 3.95
C ALA A 278 0.12 8.93 3.81
N GLY A 279 0.55 9.54 4.93
CA GLY A 279 1.37 10.75 4.94
C GLY A 279 2.73 10.54 4.29
N MET A 280 3.39 9.42 4.59
CA MET A 280 4.63 9.03 3.92
C MET A 280 4.43 8.84 2.41
N HIS A 281 3.35 8.19 1.98
CA HIS A 281 3.05 7.97 0.57
C HIS A 281 2.81 9.30 -0.17
N GLY A 282 2.13 10.26 0.48
CA GLY A 282 1.99 11.62 -0.03
C GLY A 282 3.32 12.38 -0.11
N TRP A 283 4.18 12.23 0.88
CA TRP A 283 5.54 12.78 0.89
C TRP A 283 6.36 12.26 -0.29
N ASP A 284 6.39 10.95 -0.51
CA ASP A 284 7.08 10.31 -1.64
C ASP A 284 6.52 10.79 -3.00
N THR A 285 5.19 10.94 -3.08
CA THR A 285 4.53 11.51 -4.26
C THR A 285 5.08 12.91 -4.56
N ALA A 286 5.18 13.77 -3.56
CA ALA A 286 5.68 15.14 -3.72
C ALA A 286 7.20 15.19 -4.02
N LEU A 287 7.98 14.26 -3.48
CA LEU A 287 9.40 14.07 -3.81
C LEU A 287 9.59 13.77 -5.32
N ILE A 288 8.77 12.89 -5.87
CA ILE A 288 8.78 12.58 -7.31
C ILE A 288 8.34 13.82 -8.12
N LEU A 289 7.31 14.52 -7.67
CA LEU A 289 6.81 15.73 -8.32
C LEU A 289 7.82 16.87 -8.34
N GLU A 290 8.62 17.05 -7.30
CA GLU A 290 9.72 18.04 -7.29
C GLU A 290 10.73 17.72 -8.40
N HIS A 291 11.11 16.45 -8.57
CA HIS A 291 12.01 16.04 -9.65
C HIS A 291 11.38 16.28 -11.02
N ILE A 292 10.12 15.93 -11.21
CA ILE A 292 9.36 16.18 -12.44
C ILE A 292 9.34 17.69 -12.74
N PHE A 293 9.08 18.53 -11.74
CA PHE A 293 9.10 19.98 -11.86
C PHE A 293 10.45 20.50 -12.37
N ASN A 294 11.54 20.09 -11.73
CA ASN A 294 12.89 20.51 -12.07
C ASN A 294 13.29 20.07 -13.50
N THR A 295 12.87 18.87 -13.89
CA THR A 295 13.11 18.32 -15.23
C THR A 295 12.26 19.03 -16.30
N ALA A 296 11.01 19.34 -15.97
CA ALA A 296 10.06 20.03 -16.86
C ALA A 296 10.51 21.42 -17.26
N ASP A 297 11.11 22.16 -16.35
CA ASP A 297 11.63 23.51 -16.61
C ASP A 297 12.77 23.48 -17.66
N GLN A 298 13.56 22.40 -17.68
CA GLN A 298 14.64 22.17 -18.64
C GLN A 298 14.14 21.71 -20.02
N HIS A 299 13.02 20.98 -20.10
CA HIS A 299 12.56 20.28 -21.31
C HIS A 299 11.24 20.79 -21.90
N ARG A 300 10.77 21.99 -21.50
CA ARG A 300 9.49 22.57 -21.93
C ARG A 300 8.31 21.61 -21.75
N PHE A 301 8.26 20.91 -20.64
CA PHE A 301 7.25 19.93 -20.24
C PHE A 301 6.82 18.98 -21.38
N ARG A 302 7.66 18.01 -21.70
CA ARG A 302 7.29 16.87 -22.53
C ARG A 302 7.08 15.65 -21.64
N ALA A 303 5.83 15.31 -21.36
CA ALA A 303 5.46 14.25 -20.41
C ALA A 303 6.21 12.92 -20.65
N LYS A 304 6.31 12.49 -21.90
CA LYS A 304 7.05 11.28 -22.29
C LYS A 304 8.55 11.37 -21.99
N ASP A 305 9.16 12.52 -22.28
CA ASP A 305 10.61 12.69 -22.09
C ASP A 305 10.95 12.80 -20.61
N ILE A 306 10.08 13.44 -19.82
CA ILE A 306 10.20 13.52 -18.36
C ILE A 306 10.13 12.12 -17.75
N LEU A 307 9.16 11.29 -18.16
CA LEU A 307 9.02 9.93 -17.67
C LEU A 307 10.22 9.06 -18.04
N ALA A 308 10.70 9.15 -19.30
CA ALA A 308 11.91 8.45 -19.74
C ALA A 308 13.16 8.92 -18.96
N GLY A 309 13.19 10.18 -18.56
CA GLY A 309 14.29 10.75 -17.76
C GLY A 309 14.36 10.25 -16.32
N LEU A 310 13.36 9.49 -15.84
CA LEU A 310 13.40 8.84 -14.53
C LEU A 310 14.22 7.54 -14.51
N ASP A 311 14.62 7.05 -15.70
CA ASP A 311 15.48 5.87 -15.80
C ASP A 311 16.82 6.10 -15.07
N GLY A 312 17.20 5.14 -14.22
CA GLY A 312 18.41 5.22 -13.42
C GLY A 312 18.35 6.21 -12.23
N ILE A 313 17.30 6.99 -12.10
CA ILE A 313 17.13 7.91 -10.95
C ILE A 313 16.80 7.13 -9.70
N THR A 314 17.48 7.49 -8.61
CA THR A 314 17.19 6.99 -7.26
C THR A 314 16.74 8.15 -6.39
N PHE A 315 15.53 8.03 -5.83
CA PHE A 315 15.00 9.00 -4.87
C PHE A 315 15.35 8.57 -3.44
N ASP A 316 15.76 9.52 -2.62
CA ASP A 316 15.99 9.31 -1.18
C ASP A 316 14.66 9.45 -0.43
N SER A 317 13.93 8.33 -0.38
CA SER A 317 12.60 8.25 0.23
C SER A 317 12.70 7.85 1.72
N PRO A 318 11.73 8.23 2.57
CA PRO A 318 11.59 7.74 3.94
C PRO A 318 11.60 6.21 4.07
N ARG A 319 11.13 5.51 3.04
CA ARG A 319 11.12 4.04 3.00
C ARG A 319 12.38 3.43 2.36
N GLY A 320 13.41 4.25 2.09
CA GLY A 320 14.65 3.84 1.46
C GLY A 320 14.72 4.21 -0.01
N PRO A 321 15.75 3.76 -0.76
CA PRO A 321 15.94 4.11 -2.15
C PRO A 321 14.74 3.69 -3.01
N LEU A 322 14.10 4.67 -3.65
CA LEU A 322 12.95 4.47 -4.51
C LEU A 322 13.37 4.64 -5.96
N ARG A 323 13.05 3.66 -6.83
CA ARG A 323 13.47 3.61 -8.23
C ARG A 323 12.34 3.15 -9.13
N MET A 324 12.33 3.64 -10.36
CA MET A 324 11.38 3.17 -11.38
C MET A 324 11.86 1.87 -12.03
N ASP A 325 10.97 0.87 -12.09
CA ASP A 325 11.12 -0.25 -13.02
C ASP A 325 10.73 0.23 -14.42
N THR A 326 11.70 0.29 -15.33
CA THR A 326 11.52 0.86 -16.67
C THR A 326 10.61 0.01 -17.57
N ALA A 327 10.50 -1.28 -17.27
CA ALA A 327 9.66 -2.19 -18.06
C ALA A 327 8.16 -1.99 -17.78
N THR A 328 7.81 -1.52 -16.58
CA THR A 328 6.41 -1.38 -16.16
C THR A 328 6.03 0.03 -15.71
N HIS A 329 7.00 0.94 -15.60
CA HIS A 329 6.85 2.26 -15.00
C HIS A 329 6.31 2.25 -13.56
N HIS A 330 6.64 1.19 -12.79
CA HIS A 330 6.30 1.13 -11.37
C HIS A 330 7.48 1.56 -10.51
N MET A 331 7.17 2.33 -9.47
CA MET A 331 8.15 2.70 -8.46
C MET A 331 8.34 1.54 -7.48
N LEU A 332 9.56 1.08 -7.32
CA LEU A 332 9.96 0.01 -6.41
C LEU A 332 10.82 0.58 -5.28
N ALA A 333 10.59 0.08 -4.07
CA ALA A 333 11.32 0.44 -2.86
C ALA A 333 11.70 -0.82 -2.07
N PRO A 334 12.62 -0.73 -1.10
CA PRO A 334 12.89 -1.82 -0.16
C PRO A 334 11.64 -2.29 0.57
N ALA A 335 11.64 -3.55 0.99
CA ALA A 335 10.65 -4.11 1.89
C ALA A 335 11.28 -4.34 3.27
N TRP A 336 10.59 -3.93 4.33
CA TRP A 336 11.10 -3.96 5.69
C TRP A 336 10.41 -5.07 6.48
N LEU A 337 11.19 -6.02 7.00
CA LEU A 337 10.68 -7.01 7.93
C LEU A 337 10.56 -6.37 9.30
N VAL A 338 9.36 -6.38 9.84
CA VAL A 338 9.08 -5.85 11.18
C VAL A 338 8.54 -6.91 12.10
N GLN A 339 8.77 -6.72 13.38
CA GLN A 339 8.14 -7.43 14.47
C GLN A 339 7.42 -6.41 15.35
N ALA A 340 6.10 -6.60 15.51
CA ALA A 340 5.31 -5.78 16.40
C ALA A 340 5.31 -6.39 17.81
N ASN A 341 5.48 -5.53 18.82
CA ASN A 341 5.39 -5.91 20.23
C ASN A 341 3.93 -6.02 20.70
N GLU A 342 3.74 -6.21 22.00
CA GLU A 342 2.41 -6.38 22.62
C GLU A 342 1.44 -5.21 22.42
N VAL A 343 1.96 -4.00 22.14
CA VAL A 343 1.16 -2.78 21.90
C VAL A 343 1.20 -2.31 20.46
N LEU A 344 1.60 -3.19 19.53
CA LEU A 344 1.74 -2.94 18.08
C LEU A 344 2.82 -1.94 17.67
N GLU A 345 3.74 -1.57 18.57
CA GLU A 345 4.93 -0.84 18.18
C GLU A 345 5.86 -1.76 17.39
N GLN A 346 6.38 -1.26 16.29
CA GLN A 346 7.18 -2.03 15.35
C GLN A 346 8.68 -1.84 15.55
N GLU A 347 9.40 -2.95 15.50
CA GLU A 347 10.85 -2.99 15.40
C GLU A 347 11.26 -3.55 14.05
N VAL A 348 12.19 -2.89 13.37
CA VAL A 348 12.76 -3.39 12.12
C VAL A 348 13.77 -4.50 12.44
N THR A 349 13.50 -5.71 11.97
CA THR A 349 14.36 -6.89 12.19
C THR A 349 15.07 -7.37 10.92
N GLY A 350 14.70 -6.84 9.75
CA GLY A 350 15.33 -7.18 8.48
C GLY A 350 14.90 -6.27 7.34
N ARG A 351 15.55 -6.41 6.20
CA ARG A 351 15.26 -5.64 5.00
C ARG A 351 15.61 -6.41 3.74
N VAL A 352 14.78 -6.29 2.72
CA VAL A 352 15.09 -6.66 1.34
C VAL A 352 15.30 -5.38 0.56
N ASP A 353 16.56 -5.10 0.16
CA ASP A 353 16.94 -3.87 -0.52
C ASP A 353 16.45 -3.82 -1.96
N ASP A 354 16.56 -4.93 -2.67
CA ASP A 354 16.16 -5.05 -4.07
C ASP A 354 14.93 -5.96 -4.19
N THR A 355 13.80 -5.34 -4.48
CA THR A 355 12.52 -6.01 -4.67
C THR A 355 12.22 -6.32 -6.15
N ALA A 356 13.12 -5.98 -7.08
CA ALA A 356 12.90 -6.17 -8.51
C ALA A 356 12.70 -7.66 -8.88
N LYS A 357 13.45 -8.57 -8.24
CA LYS A 357 13.25 -10.01 -8.46
C LYS A 357 11.83 -10.45 -8.07
N THR A 358 11.39 -10.08 -6.88
CA THR A 358 10.02 -10.39 -6.40
C THR A 358 8.95 -9.76 -7.29
N TRP A 359 9.21 -8.54 -7.80
CA TRP A 359 8.35 -7.88 -8.75
C TRP A 359 8.23 -8.67 -10.05
N GLN A 360 9.34 -9.16 -10.62
CA GLN A 360 9.32 -10.01 -11.81
C GLN A 360 8.58 -11.34 -11.60
N GLU A 361 8.70 -11.93 -10.42
CA GLU A 361 7.93 -13.13 -10.05
C GLU A 361 6.42 -12.85 -10.05
N ILE A 362 6.00 -11.69 -9.54
CA ILE A 362 4.60 -11.25 -9.55
C ILE A 362 4.10 -11.04 -10.99
N LEU A 363 4.88 -10.37 -11.84
CA LEU A 363 4.54 -10.15 -13.25
C LEU A 363 4.41 -11.46 -14.05
N ASN A 364 5.16 -12.48 -13.68
CA ASN A 364 5.14 -13.78 -14.32
C ASN A 364 4.09 -14.74 -13.77
N ASP A 365 3.46 -14.40 -12.65
CA ASP A 365 2.39 -15.20 -12.04
C ASP A 365 1.08 -15.04 -12.81
N LYS A 366 0.78 -16.02 -13.67
CA LYS A 366 -0.42 -16.03 -14.52
C LYS A 366 -1.63 -16.67 -13.85
N THR A 367 -1.46 -17.27 -12.69
CA THR A 367 -2.53 -18.04 -12.02
C THR A 367 -3.64 -17.15 -11.49
N ILE A 368 -3.32 -15.89 -11.20
CA ILE A 368 -4.24 -14.93 -10.60
C ILE A 368 -5.12 -14.16 -11.60
N ALA A 369 -4.91 -14.36 -12.89
CA ALA A 369 -5.60 -13.63 -13.96
C ALA A 369 -7.13 -13.57 -13.83
N THR A 370 -7.72 -14.50 -13.07
CA THR A 370 -9.17 -14.63 -12.90
C THR A 370 -9.65 -14.37 -11.47
N ALA A 371 -8.75 -14.10 -10.52
CA ALA A 371 -9.06 -14.21 -9.09
C ALA A 371 -9.55 -12.91 -8.42
N THR A 372 -9.50 -11.75 -9.07
CA THR A 372 -9.80 -10.50 -8.39
C THR A 372 -10.95 -9.76 -9.05
N GLY A 373 -12.15 -9.91 -8.47
CA GLY A 373 -13.32 -9.14 -8.84
C GLY A 373 -13.45 -7.78 -8.13
N TRP A 374 -12.58 -7.50 -7.14
CA TRP A 374 -12.68 -6.26 -6.37
C TRP A 374 -12.12 -5.07 -7.14
N ILE A 375 -12.90 -4.01 -7.20
CA ILE A 375 -12.53 -2.71 -7.75
C ILE A 375 -12.07 -1.84 -6.57
N ASN A 376 -10.99 -1.07 -6.76
CA ASN A 376 -10.46 -0.12 -5.78
C ASN A 376 -10.16 -0.73 -4.41
N THR A 377 -9.03 -1.37 -4.33
CA THR A 377 -8.50 -2.05 -3.16
C THR A 377 -8.50 -1.15 -1.92
N TYR A 378 -9.23 -1.56 -0.87
CA TYR A 378 -9.40 -0.85 0.40
C TYR A 378 -10.07 0.54 0.33
N LEU A 379 -10.69 0.89 -0.78
CA LEU A 379 -11.35 2.18 -0.94
C LEU A 379 -12.88 2.09 -0.83
N CYS A 380 -13.47 0.98 -1.24
CA CYS A 380 -14.93 0.81 -1.16
C CYS A 380 -15.42 0.46 0.26
N ALA A 381 -16.67 0.81 0.49
CA ALA A 381 -17.39 0.52 1.73
C ALA A 381 -17.95 -0.89 1.73
#